data_9af90c5ff415bd41e29dde97543870dc
#
_entry.id   9af90c5ff415bd41e29dde97543870dc
#
_cell.length_a   1.000
_cell.length_b   1.000
_cell.length_c   1.000
_cell.angle_alpha   90.00
_cell.angle_beta   90.00
_cell.angle_gamma   90.00
#
_symmetry.space_group_name_H-M   'P 1'
#
loop_
_entity.id
_entity.type
_entity.pdbx_description
1 polymer ?
#
loop_
_entity_poly.entity_id
_entity_poly.type
_entity_poly.pdbx_seq_one_letter_code
_entity_poly.pdbx_strand_id
1 'polypeptide(L)'
;MAAVKTPVIVVPVIDRPPSETFPNVHEHINDQKFDDVKDNEVMQEKRDVVIVNDDPDHYKDYVFIQWTGGNIRDDDKYTHFFSGFCNTMCTEETKRNIAXHLALWDSKFFTELENKNVEYVVIIENDNVIEDITFLRPVLKAIHDKKIDILQMREIITGNKVKTELVIDKDHAIFTYTGGYDVSLSAYIIRVTTALNIVDEIIKSGGLSSGFYFEIARIENEMKINRQIMDNSAKYVEHDPRLVAEHRFETMKPNFWSRIGTVAAKRYPGVMYTFTTPLISFFGLFDINVIGLIVILFIMFMLIFNVKSKLLWFLTGTFVTAFI
;
A
#
# COMPACT_ATOMS: atom_id res chain seq x y z
N MET A 1 0.07 -22.55 -26.81
CA MET A 1 0.30 -21.23 -26.19
C MET A 1 0.88 -21.45 -24.80
N ALA A 2 2.03 -20.83 -24.48
CA ALA A 2 2.53 -20.85 -23.12
C ALA A 2 1.52 -20.13 -22.20
N ALA A 3 1.29 -20.68 -21.01
CA ALA A 3 0.40 -20.06 -20.03
C ALA A 3 0.95 -18.67 -19.66
N VAL A 4 0.08 -17.67 -19.62
CA VAL A 4 0.48 -16.31 -19.24
C VAL A 4 0.82 -16.30 -17.76
N LYS A 5 2.04 -15.88 -17.43
CA LYS A 5 2.50 -15.79 -16.05
C LYS A 5 1.86 -14.60 -15.33
N THR A 6 1.56 -14.77 -14.07
CA THR A 6 1.02 -13.68 -13.23
C THR A 6 2.15 -12.79 -12.73
N PRO A 7 2.15 -11.49 -13.02
CA PRO A 7 3.14 -10.58 -12.47
C PRO A 7 2.97 -10.40 -10.98
N VAL A 8 4.08 -10.49 -10.25
CA VAL A 8 4.19 -10.18 -8.82
C VAL A 8 5.11 -8.97 -8.71
N ILE A 9 4.53 -7.81 -8.41
CA ILE A 9 5.21 -6.52 -8.48
C ILE A 9 5.53 -6.03 -7.07
N VAL A 10 6.81 -5.76 -6.82
CA VAL A 10 7.29 -5.19 -5.56
C VAL A 10 7.42 -3.68 -5.72
N VAL A 11 6.69 -2.94 -4.89
CA VAL A 11 6.72 -1.48 -4.84
C VAL A 11 7.65 -1.05 -3.71
N PRO A 12 8.74 -0.31 -3.99
CA PRO A 12 9.67 0.11 -2.96
C PRO A 12 9.13 1.31 -2.17
N VAL A 13 8.82 1.10 -0.90
CA VAL A 13 8.39 2.14 0.05
C VAL A 13 9.46 2.44 1.10
N ILE A 14 10.40 1.51 1.30
CA ILE A 14 11.55 1.68 2.19
C ILE A 14 12.82 1.25 1.43
N ASP A 15 13.98 1.56 1.98
CA ASP A 15 15.28 1.15 1.41
C ASP A 15 15.57 -0.32 1.80
N ARG A 16 14.99 -1.23 1.03
CA ARG A 16 15.05 -2.66 1.27
C ARG A 16 15.00 -3.41 -0.06
N PRO A 17 15.87 -4.41 -0.26
CA PRO A 17 15.85 -5.18 -1.52
C PRO A 17 14.57 -6.02 -1.62
N PRO A 18 14.04 -6.22 -2.84
CA PRO A 18 12.82 -7.03 -3.05
C PRO A 18 12.98 -8.48 -2.60
N SER A 19 14.20 -8.99 -2.57
CA SER A 19 14.51 -10.35 -2.10
C SER A 19 14.07 -10.60 -0.64
N GLU A 20 14.03 -9.57 0.18
CA GLU A 20 13.57 -9.70 1.57
C GLU A 20 12.04 -9.76 1.70
N THR A 21 11.31 -9.35 0.66
CA THR A 21 9.86 -9.51 0.58
C THR A 21 9.49 -10.99 0.35
N PHE A 22 10.37 -11.71 -0.32
CA PHE A 22 10.17 -13.14 -0.64
C PHE A 22 11.40 -13.95 -0.22
N PRO A 23 11.59 -14.20 1.09
CA PRO A 23 12.84 -14.81 1.57
C PRO A 23 13.10 -16.22 1.04
N ASN A 24 12.04 -16.97 0.70
CA ASN A 24 12.18 -18.32 0.12
C ASN A 24 12.45 -18.30 -1.39
N VAL A 25 12.33 -17.14 -2.03
CA VAL A 25 12.68 -16.93 -3.44
C VAL A 25 14.05 -16.27 -3.58
N HIS A 26 14.66 -15.92 -2.49
CA HIS A 26 15.86 -15.07 -2.39
C HIS A 26 17.05 -15.57 -3.21
N GLU A 27 17.34 -16.87 -3.17
CA GLU A 27 18.46 -17.45 -3.91
C GLU A 27 18.32 -17.26 -5.42
N HIS A 28 17.10 -17.26 -5.90
CA HIS A 28 16.80 -17.10 -7.33
C HIS A 28 16.74 -15.63 -7.76
N ILE A 29 16.37 -14.74 -6.87
CA ILE A 29 16.28 -13.31 -7.16
C ILE A 29 17.66 -12.67 -7.33
N ASN A 30 18.66 -13.14 -6.60
CA ASN A 30 19.98 -12.52 -6.57
C ASN A 30 20.93 -12.97 -7.70
N ASP A 31 20.61 -14.05 -8.43
CA ASP A 31 21.56 -14.63 -9.38
C ASP A 31 21.50 -14.01 -10.79
N GLN A 32 20.50 -13.20 -11.07
CA GLN A 32 20.42 -12.54 -12.38
C GLN A 32 21.05 -11.16 -12.34
N LYS A 33 22.18 -11.02 -12.97
CA LYS A 33 22.80 -9.71 -13.22
C LYS A 33 21.92 -8.93 -14.19
N PHE A 34 21.74 -7.65 -13.91
CA PHE A 34 20.95 -6.70 -14.71
C PHE A 34 21.34 -6.66 -16.21
N ASP A 35 22.50 -7.18 -16.57
CA ASP A 35 23.02 -7.15 -17.94
C ASP A 35 22.36 -8.17 -18.88
N ASP A 36 21.68 -9.18 -18.35
CA ASP A 36 21.12 -10.26 -19.17
C ASP A 36 19.69 -10.00 -19.68
N VAL A 37 19.10 -8.87 -19.31
CA VAL A 37 17.72 -8.51 -19.69
C VAL A 37 17.65 -7.88 -21.10
N LYS A 38 18.70 -7.99 -21.89
CA LYS A 38 18.78 -7.28 -23.19
C LYS A 38 17.82 -7.78 -24.27
N ASP A 39 17.20 -8.93 -24.09
CA ASP A 39 16.49 -9.58 -25.22
C ASP A 39 14.96 -9.61 -25.10
N ASN A 40 14.38 -9.00 -24.07
CA ASN A 40 12.91 -8.91 -23.99
C ASN A 40 12.43 -7.56 -24.53
N GLU A 41 12.04 -7.55 -25.80
CA GLU A 41 11.56 -6.35 -26.53
C GLU A 41 10.41 -5.63 -25.80
N VAL A 42 9.62 -6.35 -24.99
CA VAL A 42 8.47 -5.81 -24.25
C VAL A 42 8.90 -4.95 -23.07
N MET A 43 10.13 -5.13 -22.58
CA MET A 43 10.64 -4.45 -21.40
C MET A 43 11.60 -3.29 -21.70
N GLN A 44 11.73 -2.93 -22.98
CA GLN A 44 12.72 -1.91 -23.40
C GLN A 44 12.31 -0.46 -23.18
N GLU A 45 11.10 -0.18 -22.72
CA GLU A 45 10.75 1.15 -22.21
C GLU A 45 10.95 1.25 -20.69
N LYS A 46 11.89 1.06 -20.31
CA LYS A 46 13.18 0.94 -19.69
C LYS A 46 13.39 1.49 -18.29
N ARG A 47 12.53 2.30 -17.68
CA ARG A 47 12.93 2.98 -16.43
C ARG A 47 12.12 2.58 -15.20
N ASP A 48 10.96 2.02 -15.43
CA ASP A 48 9.98 1.87 -14.36
C ASP A 48 9.79 0.44 -13.87
N VAL A 49 10.18 -0.56 -14.67
CA VAL A 49 9.97 -1.98 -14.32
C VAL A 49 11.25 -2.77 -14.58
N VAL A 50 11.70 -3.51 -13.58
CA VAL A 50 12.88 -4.38 -13.65
C VAL A 50 12.46 -5.81 -13.29
N ILE A 51 12.75 -6.77 -14.17
CA ILE A 51 12.54 -8.19 -13.86
C ILE A 51 13.59 -8.60 -12.82
N VAL A 52 13.13 -9.11 -11.70
CA VAL A 52 13.98 -9.52 -10.60
C VAL A 52 14.27 -11.02 -10.67
N ASN A 53 13.29 -11.84 -11.04
CA ASN A 53 13.49 -13.28 -11.21
C ASN A 53 12.36 -13.92 -12.03
N ASP A 54 12.74 -14.98 -12.76
CA ASP A 54 11.81 -15.86 -13.45
C ASP A 54 12.32 -17.31 -13.25
N ASP A 55 11.91 -17.93 -12.14
CA ASP A 55 12.29 -19.32 -11.84
C ASP A 55 11.30 -20.28 -12.52
N PRO A 56 11.73 -21.02 -13.56
CA PRO A 56 10.83 -21.90 -14.30
C PRO A 56 10.39 -23.15 -13.53
N ASP A 57 11.13 -23.59 -12.53
CA ASP A 57 10.85 -24.88 -11.87
C ASP A 57 9.89 -24.76 -10.68
N HIS A 58 10.08 -23.77 -9.81
CA HIS A 58 9.33 -23.60 -8.58
C HIS A 58 8.26 -22.51 -8.67
N TYR A 59 8.54 -21.47 -9.44
CA TYR A 59 7.68 -20.27 -9.53
C TYR A 59 7.28 -19.98 -10.98
N LYS A 60 7.12 -21.02 -11.77
CA LYS A 60 6.84 -20.94 -13.23
C LYS A 60 5.57 -20.17 -13.57
N ASP A 61 4.64 -20.04 -12.63
CA ASP A 61 3.37 -19.33 -12.82
C ASP A 61 3.51 -17.82 -12.57
N TYR A 62 4.67 -17.35 -12.10
CA TYR A 62 4.89 -15.96 -11.67
C TYR A 62 6.09 -15.33 -12.35
N VAL A 63 6.00 -14.02 -12.55
CA VAL A 63 7.14 -13.16 -12.92
C VAL A 63 7.29 -12.11 -11.83
N PHE A 64 8.46 -12.08 -11.17
CA PHE A 64 8.74 -11.12 -10.10
C PHE A 64 9.35 -9.86 -10.70
N ILE A 65 8.77 -8.71 -10.40
CA ILE A 65 9.14 -7.43 -11.00
C ILE A 65 9.29 -6.41 -9.87
N GLN A 66 10.40 -5.69 -9.87
CA GLN A 66 10.54 -4.51 -8.99
C GLN A 66 10.10 -3.27 -9.75
N TRP A 67 9.12 -2.56 -9.20
CA TRP A 67 8.66 -1.28 -9.74
C TRP A 67 9.66 -0.19 -9.37
N THR A 68 10.12 0.57 -10.34
CA THR A 68 11.09 1.66 -10.15
C THR A 68 10.50 3.04 -10.48
N GLY A 69 9.25 3.08 -10.96
CA GLY A 69 8.55 4.32 -11.26
C GLY A 69 7.92 4.97 -10.02
N GLY A 70 7.30 6.10 -10.21
CA GLY A 70 6.57 6.80 -9.16
C GLY A 70 7.42 7.72 -8.31
N ASN A 71 8.65 8.00 -8.72
CA ASN A 71 9.51 8.96 -8.00
C ASN A 71 8.99 10.39 -8.19
N ILE A 72 8.39 10.94 -7.15
CA ILE A 72 7.72 12.24 -7.16
C ILE A 72 8.72 13.40 -7.41
N ARG A 73 10.01 13.16 -7.28
CA ARG A 73 11.04 14.19 -7.55
C ARG A 73 11.06 14.67 -9.02
N ASP A 74 10.50 13.88 -9.93
CA ASP A 74 10.22 14.32 -11.31
C ASP A 74 8.86 15.05 -11.31
N ASP A 75 8.84 16.25 -10.78
CA ASP A 75 7.67 16.97 -10.28
C ASP A 75 6.48 17.07 -11.25
N ASP A 76 6.71 17.20 -12.55
CA ASP A 76 5.62 17.43 -13.50
C ASP A 76 4.90 16.15 -13.94
N LYS A 77 5.52 15.00 -13.78
CA LYS A 77 5.02 13.72 -14.32
C LYS A 77 3.79 13.18 -13.59
N TYR A 78 3.64 13.48 -12.30
CA TYR A 78 2.59 12.88 -11.47
C TYR A 78 1.55 13.89 -10.99
N THR A 79 1.63 15.16 -11.44
CA THR A 79 0.70 16.21 -11.00
C THR A 79 -0.75 15.91 -11.38
N HIS A 80 -0.97 15.16 -12.45
CA HIS A 80 -2.32 14.81 -12.93
C HIS A 80 -3.06 13.84 -12.00
N PHE A 81 -2.35 13.12 -11.12
CA PHE A 81 -2.98 12.24 -10.13
C PHE A 81 -3.58 13.01 -8.96
N PHE A 82 -3.19 14.26 -8.78
CA PHE A 82 -3.55 15.07 -7.62
C PHE A 82 -4.26 16.34 -8.06
N SER A 83 -5.27 16.72 -7.30
CA SER A 83 -6.02 17.95 -7.56
C SER A 83 -5.11 19.19 -7.45
N GLY A 84 -5.54 20.30 -8.02
CA GLY A 84 -4.83 21.57 -7.87
C GLY A 84 -4.63 21.95 -6.40
N PHE A 85 -5.61 21.65 -5.56
CA PHE A 85 -5.50 21.84 -4.10
C PHE A 85 -4.35 21.00 -3.54
N CYS A 86 -4.32 19.70 -3.84
CA CYS A 86 -3.30 18.81 -3.31
C CYS A 86 -1.92 19.09 -3.89
N ASN A 87 -1.82 19.49 -5.17
CA ASN A 87 -0.54 19.85 -5.77
C ASN A 87 0.09 21.05 -5.03
N THR A 88 -0.74 21.96 -4.50
CA THR A 88 -0.29 23.13 -3.73
C THR A 88 -0.07 22.84 -2.24
N MET A 89 -0.96 22.03 -1.64
CA MET A 89 -1.07 21.88 -0.19
C MET A 89 -0.54 20.56 0.37
N CYS A 90 -0.57 19.47 -0.41
CA CYS A 90 -0.08 18.19 0.08
C CYS A 90 1.46 18.14 -0.02
N THR A 91 2.09 17.56 1.00
CA THR A 91 3.55 17.37 0.97
C THR A 91 3.91 16.23 -0.01
N GLU A 92 5.16 16.24 -0.48
CA GLU A 92 5.68 15.15 -1.29
C GLU A 92 5.63 13.81 -0.54
N GLU A 93 5.89 13.84 0.75
CA GLU A 93 5.84 12.64 1.60
C GLU A 93 4.44 12.03 1.61
N THR A 94 3.40 12.87 1.77
CA THR A 94 2.01 12.42 1.75
C THR A 94 1.65 11.76 0.42
N LYS A 95 2.09 12.37 -0.69
CA LYS A 95 1.77 11.89 -2.05
C LYS A 95 2.57 10.64 -2.46
N ARG A 96 3.77 10.48 -1.92
CA ARG A 96 4.76 9.50 -2.43
C ARG A 96 4.23 8.07 -2.51
N ASN A 97 3.65 7.58 -1.42
CA ASN A 97 3.22 6.18 -1.35
C ASN A 97 2.09 5.89 -2.32
N ILE A 98 1.12 6.79 -2.42
CA ILE A 98 -0.01 6.60 -3.34
C ILE A 98 0.45 6.78 -4.79
N ALA A 99 1.38 7.67 -5.05
CA ALA A 99 1.90 7.91 -6.39
C ALA A 99 2.58 6.69 -7.00
N UNK A 100 3.03 5.95 -6.31
CA UNK A 100 3.54 4.90 -6.68
C UNK A 100 2.66 4.01 -7.29
N HIS A 101 1.77 3.74 -6.60
CA HIS A 101 0.71 2.85 -7.11
C HIS A 101 -0.02 3.42 -8.32
N LEU A 102 -0.40 4.68 -8.26
CA LEU A 102 -1.10 5.33 -9.39
C LEU A 102 -0.24 5.34 -10.65
N ALA A 103 1.05 5.63 -10.52
CA ALA A 103 1.98 5.60 -11.66
C ALA A 103 2.12 4.20 -12.25
N LEU A 104 2.07 3.17 -11.41
CA LEU A 104 2.09 1.78 -11.86
C LEU A 104 0.81 1.46 -12.66
N TRP A 105 -0.36 1.82 -12.13
CA TRP A 105 -1.65 1.55 -12.79
C TRP A 105 -1.81 2.36 -14.08
N ASP A 106 -1.24 3.57 -14.17
CA ASP A 106 -1.28 4.44 -15.36
C ASP A 106 -0.17 4.11 -16.37
N SER A 107 0.69 3.14 -16.07
CA SER A 107 1.86 2.86 -16.90
C SER A 107 1.50 2.11 -18.20
N LYS A 108 2.33 2.29 -19.21
CA LYS A 108 2.26 1.47 -20.43
C LYS A 108 2.35 -0.02 -20.12
N PHE A 109 3.07 -0.38 -19.08
CA PHE A 109 3.19 -1.76 -18.62
C PHE A 109 1.80 -2.35 -18.32
N PHE A 110 0.94 -1.64 -17.56
CA PHE A 110 -0.42 -2.11 -17.26
C PHE A 110 -1.27 -2.21 -18.54
N THR A 111 -1.16 -1.24 -19.45
CA THR A 111 -1.84 -1.31 -20.74
C THR A 111 -1.39 -2.53 -21.57
N GLU A 112 -0.10 -2.85 -21.53
CA GLU A 112 0.43 -4.04 -22.22
C GLU A 112 -0.06 -5.34 -21.56
N LEU A 113 -0.18 -5.38 -20.24
CA LEU A 113 -0.75 -6.54 -19.54
C LEU A 113 -2.21 -6.76 -19.97
N GLU A 114 -2.99 -5.68 -20.08
CA GLU A 114 -4.37 -5.76 -20.59
C GLU A 114 -4.40 -6.33 -22.01
N ASN A 115 -3.54 -5.81 -22.90
CA ASN A 115 -3.44 -6.26 -24.30
C ASN A 115 -3.05 -7.74 -24.40
N LYS A 116 -2.29 -8.25 -23.44
CA LYS A 116 -1.89 -9.66 -23.34
C LYS A 116 -2.91 -10.53 -22.61
N ASN A 117 -4.05 -9.96 -22.23
CA ASN A 117 -5.12 -10.63 -21.48
C ASN A 117 -4.65 -11.19 -20.12
N VAL A 118 -3.70 -10.52 -19.47
CA VAL A 118 -3.36 -10.79 -18.08
C VAL A 118 -4.51 -10.28 -17.22
N GLU A 119 -5.15 -11.16 -16.48
CA GLU A 119 -6.33 -10.79 -15.71
C GLU A 119 -5.98 -10.11 -14.39
N TYR A 120 -5.04 -10.68 -13.64
CA TYR A 120 -4.68 -10.21 -12.30
C TYR A 120 -3.19 -9.97 -12.16
N VAL A 121 -2.86 -9.01 -11.30
CA VAL A 121 -1.50 -8.67 -10.88
C VAL A 121 -1.46 -8.69 -9.36
N VAL A 122 -0.39 -9.24 -8.79
CA VAL A 122 -0.11 -9.20 -7.35
C VAL A 122 0.83 -8.02 -7.11
N ILE A 123 0.47 -7.11 -6.21
CA ILE A 123 1.27 -5.91 -5.90
C ILE A 123 1.54 -5.89 -4.40
N ILE A 124 2.81 -5.70 -4.04
CA ILE A 124 3.25 -5.80 -2.65
C ILE A 124 4.30 -4.72 -2.38
N GLU A 125 4.06 -3.90 -1.35
CA GLU A 125 5.08 -2.97 -0.85
C GLU A 125 6.20 -3.76 -0.16
N ASN A 126 7.44 -3.29 -0.32
CA ASN A 126 8.61 -4.03 0.15
C ASN A 126 8.84 -4.01 1.67
N ASP A 127 7.94 -3.41 2.44
CA ASP A 127 7.88 -3.53 3.90
C ASP A 127 7.08 -4.77 4.36
N ASN A 128 6.57 -5.56 3.42
CA ASN A 128 5.86 -6.80 3.70
C ASN A 128 6.77 -8.01 3.39
N VAL A 129 6.46 -9.15 4.03
CA VAL A 129 7.15 -10.43 3.82
C VAL A 129 6.12 -11.51 3.50
N ILE A 130 6.35 -12.25 2.44
CA ILE A 130 5.58 -13.46 2.11
C ILE A 130 6.57 -14.63 2.15
N GLU A 131 6.48 -15.43 3.20
CA GLU A 131 7.35 -16.60 3.36
C GLU A 131 6.97 -17.75 2.43
N ASP A 132 5.66 -17.95 2.23
CA ASP A 132 5.15 -19.04 1.40
C ASP A 132 4.20 -18.47 0.34
N ILE A 133 4.69 -18.36 -0.88
CA ILE A 133 3.93 -17.82 -2.01
C ILE A 133 2.88 -18.82 -2.54
N THR A 134 2.92 -20.08 -2.13
CA THR A 134 2.08 -21.14 -2.71
C THR A 134 0.58 -20.90 -2.51
N PHE A 135 0.19 -20.14 -1.48
CA PHE A 135 -1.22 -19.77 -1.26
C PHE A 135 -1.80 -18.92 -2.40
N LEU A 136 -0.97 -18.20 -3.14
CA LEU A 136 -1.44 -17.31 -4.22
C LEU A 136 -2.16 -18.08 -5.33
N ARG A 137 -1.71 -19.29 -5.65
CA ARG A 137 -2.30 -20.06 -6.76
C ARG A 137 -3.77 -20.40 -6.53
N PRO A 138 -4.18 -21.05 -5.42
CA PRO A 138 -5.60 -21.26 -5.17
C PRO A 138 -6.38 -19.98 -4.96
N VAL A 139 -5.76 -18.94 -4.38
CA VAL A 139 -6.40 -17.64 -4.19
C VAL A 139 -6.70 -16.99 -5.53
N LEU A 140 -5.74 -16.94 -6.47
CA LEU A 140 -5.95 -16.36 -7.80
C LEU A 140 -7.10 -17.06 -8.55
N LYS A 141 -7.17 -18.39 -8.47
CA LYS A 141 -8.28 -19.14 -9.04
C LYS A 141 -9.61 -18.76 -8.39
N ALA A 142 -9.64 -18.68 -7.08
CA ALA A 142 -10.87 -18.37 -6.32
C ALA A 142 -11.39 -16.94 -6.62
N ILE A 143 -10.50 -15.96 -6.70
CA ILE A 143 -10.93 -14.59 -7.02
C ILE A 143 -11.43 -14.46 -8.46
N HIS A 144 -10.85 -15.22 -9.39
CA HIS A 144 -11.35 -15.32 -10.76
C HIS A 144 -12.78 -15.90 -10.76
N ASP A 145 -12.99 -17.06 -10.12
CA ASP A 145 -14.28 -17.76 -10.09
C ASP A 145 -15.37 -16.93 -9.41
N LYS A 146 -15.02 -16.19 -8.36
CA LYS A 146 -15.95 -15.35 -7.58
C LYS A 146 -16.07 -13.93 -8.08
N LYS A 147 -15.37 -13.59 -9.18
CA LYS A 147 -15.39 -12.26 -9.80
C LYS A 147 -15.03 -11.15 -8.81
N ILE A 148 -13.98 -11.38 -8.03
CA ILE A 148 -13.43 -10.38 -7.12
C ILE A 148 -12.48 -9.49 -7.93
N ASP A 149 -12.67 -8.20 -7.87
CA ASP A 149 -11.86 -7.23 -8.63
C ASP A 149 -10.57 -6.87 -7.90
N ILE A 150 -10.67 -6.74 -6.57
CA ILE A 150 -9.52 -6.45 -5.71
C ILE A 150 -9.58 -7.36 -4.50
N LEU A 151 -8.51 -8.09 -4.25
CA LEU A 151 -8.32 -8.79 -2.98
C LEU A 151 -7.20 -8.08 -2.21
N GLN A 152 -7.57 -7.36 -1.17
CA GLN A 152 -6.63 -6.75 -0.25
C GLN A 152 -6.09 -7.85 0.67
N MET A 153 -4.78 -8.09 0.62
CA MET A 153 -4.12 -9.16 1.38
C MET A 153 -3.60 -8.70 2.74
N ARG A 154 -3.88 -7.45 3.11
CA ARG A 154 -3.51 -6.88 4.40
C ARG A 154 -4.70 -6.23 5.07
N GLU A 155 -5.07 -6.72 6.24
CA GLU A 155 -6.05 -6.06 7.10
C GLU A 155 -5.41 -4.84 7.78
N ILE A 156 -6.15 -3.73 7.82
CA ILE A 156 -5.82 -2.57 8.64
C ILE A 156 -6.55 -2.64 9.98
N ILE A 157 -7.84 -2.94 9.92
CA ILE A 157 -8.75 -2.93 11.08
C ILE A 157 -9.27 -4.35 11.27
N THR A 158 -8.93 -4.94 12.41
CA THR A 158 -9.48 -6.24 12.81
C THR A 158 -10.77 -6.03 13.60
N GLY A 159 -11.72 -6.91 13.43
CA GLY A 159 -13.00 -6.82 14.15
C GLY A 159 -13.98 -7.89 13.72
N ASN A 160 -15.16 -7.85 14.31
CA ASN A 160 -16.23 -8.78 13.97
C ASN A 160 -16.86 -8.38 12.62
N LYS A 161 -16.44 -9.09 11.58
CA LYS A 161 -16.96 -8.88 10.21
C LYS A 161 -17.64 -10.17 9.75
N VAL A 162 -18.61 -10.02 8.88
CA VAL A 162 -19.25 -11.18 8.22
C VAL A 162 -18.27 -11.72 7.19
N LYS A 163 -17.79 -12.93 7.45
CA LYS A 163 -16.75 -13.58 6.65
C LYS A 163 -17.34 -14.63 5.72
N THR A 164 -16.77 -14.72 4.54
CA THR A 164 -17.12 -15.74 3.54
C THR A 164 -15.86 -16.53 3.20
N GLU A 165 -15.99 -17.84 3.09
CA GLU A 165 -14.88 -18.69 2.66
C GLU A 165 -14.50 -18.34 1.22
N LEU A 166 -13.23 -17.98 1.01
CA LEU A 166 -12.67 -17.75 -0.32
C LEU A 166 -12.24 -19.09 -0.95
N VAL A 167 -11.39 -19.83 -0.26
CA VAL A 167 -10.78 -21.07 -0.76
C VAL A 167 -10.19 -21.86 0.41
N ILE A 168 -10.00 -23.15 0.20
CA ILE A 168 -9.25 -24.02 1.12
C ILE A 168 -7.84 -24.21 0.54
N ASP A 169 -6.84 -23.88 1.33
CA ASP A 169 -5.41 -24.06 1.01
C ASP A 169 -4.76 -24.94 2.09
N LYS A 170 -4.20 -26.08 1.70
CA LYS A 170 -3.50 -27.02 2.59
C LYS A 170 -4.31 -27.32 3.88
N ASP A 171 -5.57 -27.69 3.73
CA ASP A 171 -6.52 -28.01 4.81
C ASP A 171 -6.88 -26.81 5.71
N HIS A 172 -6.52 -25.58 5.32
CA HIS A 172 -6.92 -24.36 6.01
C HIS A 172 -7.81 -23.51 5.11
N ALA A 173 -8.94 -23.08 5.63
CA ALA A 173 -9.84 -22.20 4.91
C ALA A 173 -9.33 -20.75 5.00
N ILE A 174 -9.26 -20.09 3.85
CA ILE A 174 -9.00 -18.66 3.75
C ILE A 174 -10.35 -17.96 3.64
N PHE A 175 -10.62 -17.02 4.55
CA PHE A 175 -11.86 -16.25 4.58
C PHE A 175 -11.59 -14.82 4.11
N THR A 176 -12.62 -14.22 3.55
CA THR A 176 -12.61 -12.79 3.18
C THR A 176 -13.89 -12.11 3.70
N TYR A 177 -13.85 -10.81 3.75
CA TYR A 177 -15.02 -9.97 4.03
C TYR A 177 -15.01 -8.76 3.08
N THR A 178 -16.18 -8.17 2.89
CA THR A 178 -16.32 -7.02 1.99
C THR A 178 -15.57 -5.81 2.55
N GLY A 179 -14.72 -5.21 1.75
CA GLY A 179 -14.01 -3.98 2.11
C GLY A 179 -14.93 -2.77 2.13
N GLY A 180 -14.57 -1.80 2.94
CA GLY A 180 -15.25 -0.50 3.06
C GLY A 180 -14.24 0.63 2.91
N TYR A 181 -14.16 1.47 3.94
CA TYR A 181 -13.20 2.59 3.98
C TYR A 181 -11.83 2.18 4.56
N ASP A 182 -11.60 0.90 4.72
CA ASP A 182 -10.34 0.33 5.23
C ASP A 182 -9.41 -0.10 4.09
N VAL A 183 -9.30 0.73 3.06
CA VAL A 183 -8.45 0.51 1.89
C VAL A 183 -6.97 0.54 2.30
N SER A 184 -6.23 -0.47 1.83
CA SER A 184 -4.76 -0.52 1.92
C SER A 184 -4.20 -0.93 0.57
N LEU A 185 -3.12 -0.28 0.17
CA LEU A 185 -2.34 -0.64 -1.01
C LEU A 185 -1.02 -1.35 -0.64
N SER A 186 -0.87 -1.76 0.62
CA SER A 186 0.35 -2.39 1.12
C SER A 186 0.60 -3.77 0.48
N ALA A 187 -0.46 -4.60 0.35
CA ALA A 187 -0.37 -5.88 -0.38
C ALA A 187 -1.76 -6.24 -0.91
N TYR A 188 -1.87 -6.43 -2.20
CA TYR A 188 -3.17 -6.69 -2.84
C TYR A 188 -3.02 -7.39 -4.18
N ILE A 189 -4.07 -8.07 -4.60
CA ILE A 189 -4.25 -8.59 -5.96
C ILE A 189 -5.32 -7.74 -6.63
N ILE A 190 -5.06 -7.26 -7.82
CA ILE A 190 -6.01 -6.39 -8.53
C ILE A 190 -6.19 -6.87 -9.98
N ARG A 191 -7.41 -6.81 -10.46
CA ARG A 191 -7.70 -7.04 -11.86
C ARG A 191 -7.11 -5.89 -12.69
N VAL A 192 -6.38 -6.20 -13.75
CA VAL A 192 -5.67 -5.19 -14.56
C VAL A 192 -6.64 -4.11 -15.07
N THR A 193 -7.78 -4.52 -15.62
CA THR A 193 -8.79 -3.57 -16.11
C THR A 193 -9.36 -2.69 -14.99
N THR A 194 -9.49 -3.23 -13.78
CA THR A 194 -9.97 -2.47 -12.62
C THR A 194 -8.97 -1.37 -12.25
N ALA A 195 -7.67 -1.69 -12.21
CA ALA A 195 -6.63 -0.69 -11.91
C ALA A 195 -6.65 0.45 -12.93
N LEU A 196 -6.68 0.11 -14.23
CA LEU A 196 -6.76 1.11 -15.31
C LEU A 196 -8.00 1.99 -15.16
N ASN A 197 -9.15 1.41 -14.86
CA ASN A 197 -10.41 2.15 -14.71
C ASN A 197 -10.40 3.07 -13.49
N ILE A 198 -9.80 2.64 -12.37
CA ILE A 198 -9.69 3.48 -11.16
C ILE A 198 -8.82 4.70 -11.46
N VAL A 199 -7.64 4.51 -12.07
CA VAL A 199 -6.74 5.62 -12.35
C VAL A 199 -7.36 6.59 -13.36
N ASP A 200 -8.04 6.07 -14.36
CA ASP A 200 -8.80 6.88 -15.33
C ASP A 200 -9.86 7.74 -14.62
N GLU A 201 -10.60 7.15 -13.70
CA GLU A 201 -11.63 7.89 -12.93
C GLU A 201 -11.02 8.95 -12.02
N ILE A 202 -9.88 8.65 -11.38
CA ILE A 202 -9.14 9.63 -10.58
C ILE A 202 -8.76 10.83 -11.46
N ILE A 203 -8.18 10.58 -12.63
CA ILE A 203 -7.75 11.64 -13.56
C ILE A 203 -8.96 12.46 -14.04
N LYS A 204 -10.03 11.79 -14.46
CA LYS A 204 -11.26 12.44 -14.95
C LYS A 204 -11.93 13.31 -13.87
N SER A 205 -11.87 12.89 -12.60
CA SER A 205 -12.47 13.65 -11.51
C SER A 205 -11.60 14.83 -11.05
N GLY A 206 -10.42 15.02 -11.66
CA GLY A 206 -9.53 16.14 -11.36
C GLY A 206 -8.45 15.83 -10.33
N GLY A 207 -8.21 14.54 -10.09
CA GLY A 207 -7.16 14.06 -9.18
C GLY A 207 -7.58 13.99 -7.72
N LEU A 208 -6.79 13.30 -6.92
CA LEU A 208 -7.03 13.13 -5.47
C LEU A 208 -6.71 14.43 -4.72
N SER A 209 -7.53 14.78 -3.76
CA SER A 209 -7.37 16.02 -2.97
C SER A 209 -6.61 15.81 -1.67
N SER A 210 -7.15 14.99 -0.79
CA SER A 210 -6.56 14.61 0.51
C SER A 210 -7.41 13.45 1.05
N GLY A 211 -6.89 12.74 2.02
CA GLY A 211 -7.58 11.54 2.49
C GLY A 211 -7.67 10.50 1.37
N PHE A 212 -6.56 10.25 0.71
CA PHE A 212 -6.47 9.48 -0.54
C PHE A 212 -7.19 8.14 -0.48
N TYR A 213 -7.02 7.40 0.61
CA TYR A 213 -7.62 6.07 0.76
C TYR A 213 -9.15 6.14 0.86
N PHE A 214 -9.69 7.20 1.48
CA PHE A 214 -11.14 7.43 1.51
C PHE A 214 -11.68 7.78 0.11
N GLU A 215 -10.93 8.58 -0.65
CA GLU A 215 -11.32 8.91 -2.02
C GLU A 215 -11.29 7.69 -2.93
N ILE A 216 -10.27 6.84 -2.80
CA ILE A 216 -10.19 5.56 -3.53
C ILE A 216 -11.39 4.68 -3.15
N ALA A 217 -11.69 4.54 -1.85
CA ALA A 217 -12.85 3.77 -1.40
C ALA A 217 -14.17 4.31 -1.97
N ARG A 218 -14.30 5.63 -2.04
CA ARG A 218 -15.49 6.28 -2.66
C ARG A 218 -15.59 5.93 -4.15
N ILE A 219 -14.48 6.07 -4.88
CA ILE A 219 -14.42 5.75 -6.32
C ILE A 219 -14.77 4.27 -6.54
N GLU A 220 -14.17 3.36 -5.77
CA GLU A 220 -14.47 1.93 -5.85
C GLU A 220 -15.95 1.65 -5.63
N ASN A 221 -16.56 2.30 -4.63
CA ASN A 221 -17.97 2.13 -4.31
C ASN A 221 -18.87 2.67 -5.45
N GLU A 222 -18.56 3.83 -6.00
CA GLU A 222 -19.30 4.42 -7.13
C GLU A 222 -19.23 3.54 -8.37
N MET A 223 -18.06 2.94 -8.63
CA MET A 223 -17.83 2.02 -9.75
C MET A 223 -18.33 0.60 -9.48
N LYS A 224 -18.83 0.31 -8.27
CA LYS A 224 -19.29 -1.01 -7.85
C LYS A 224 -18.20 -2.08 -7.93
N ILE A 225 -16.97 -1.71 -7.60
CA ILE A 225 -15.83 -2.63 -7.60
C ILE A 225 -15.99 -3.58 -6.41
N ASN A 226 -15.82 -4.88 -6.69
CA ASN A 226 -15.88 -5.93 -5.67
C ASN A 226 -14.51 -6.04 -4.98
N ARG A 227 -14.33 -5.26 -3.90
CA ARG A 227 -13.15 -5.37 -3.03
C ARG A 227 -13.46 -6.31 -1.87
N GLN A 228 -12.61 -7.33 -1.73
CA GLN A 228 -12.63 -8.22 -0.57
C GLN A 228 -11.32 -8.05 0.21
N ILE A 229 -11.37 -8.25 1.52
CA ILE A 229 -10.21 -8.18 2.40
C ILE A 229 -9.97 -9.57 2.99
N MET A 230 -8.75 -10.03 2.93
CA MET A 230 -8.36 -11.34 3.44
C MET A 230 -8.31 -11.32 4.97
N ASP A 231 -9.14 -12.16 5.58
CA ASP A 231 -9.21 -12.28 7.04
C ASP A 231 -7.95 -12.95 7.58
N ASN A 232 -7.50 -12.52 8.76
CA ASN A 232 -6.31 -13.05 9.42
C ASN A 232 -5.08 -12.99 8.49
N SER A 233 -4.96 -11.90 7.77
CA SER A 233 -4.00 -11.73 6.67
C SER A 233 -2.54 -11.85 7.10
N ALA A 234 -2.21 -11.54 8.36
CA ALA A 234 -0.86 -11.62 8.91
C ALA A 234 -0.28 -13.04 8.86
N LYS A 235 -1.14 -14.04 8.71
CA LYS A 235 -0.71 -15.44 8.53
C LYS A 235 -0.05 -15.68 7.16
N TYR A 236 -0.39 -14.88 6.16
CA TYR A 236 0.04 -15.05 4.76
C TYR A 236 0.99 -13.95 4.31
N VAL A 237 0.70 -12.72 4.72
CA VAL A 237 1.50 -11.54 4.40
C VAL A 237 1.90 -10.91 5.74
N GLU A 238 3.12 -11.15 6.15
CA GLU A 238 3.65 -10.56 7.37
C GLU A 238 4.15 -9.14 7.05
N HIS A 239 3.57 -8.19 7.69
CA HIS A 239 4.05 -6.82 7.64
C HIS A 239 5.12 -6.66 8.71
N ASP A 240 6.27 -6.11 8.35
CA ASP A 240 7.27 -5.76 9.34
C ASP A 240 7.08 -4.29 9.77
N PRO A 241 6.15 -4.05 10.68
CA PRO A 241 5.82 -2.68 11.09
C PRO A 241 6.94 -2.04 11.89
N ARG A 242 7.91 -2.84 12.35
CA ARG A 242 9.10 -2.30 13.01
C ARG A 242 9.86 -1.40 12.06
N LEU A 243 10.05 -1.83 10.81
CA LEU A 243 10.77 -1.04 9.81
C LEU A 243 10.07 0.30 9.53
N VAL A 244 8.76 0.27 9.30
CA VAL A 244 8.00 1.50 9.02
C VAL A 244 7.90 2.39 10.25
N ALA A 245 7.57 1.81 11.41
CA ALA A 245 7.44 2.57 12.65
C ALA A 245 8.80 3.14 13.11
N GLU A 246 9.86 2.35 12.99
CA GLU A 246 11.21 2.83 13.30
C GLU A 246 11.59 3.99 12.38
N HIS A 247 11.35 3.86 11.09
CA HIS A 247 11.63 4.93 10.13
C HIS A 247 10.83 6.20 10.46
N ARG A 248 9.54 6.07 10.77
CA ARG A 248 8.70 7.22 11.15
C ARG A 248 9.20 7.90 12.43
N PHE A 249 9.56 7.12 13.46
CA PHE A 249 10.02 7.69 14.73
C PHE A 249 11.49 8.14 14.69
N GLU A 250 12.30 7.55 13.81
CA GLU A 250 13.68 8.00 13.56
C GLU A 250 13.73 9.38 12.89
N THR A 251 12.78 9.67 12.05
CA THR A 251 12.68 10.99 11.40
C THR A 251 12.16 12.07 12.35
N MET A 252 11.55 11.68 13.48
CA MET A 252 11.12 12.62 14.51
C MET A 252 12.30 13.07 15.36
N LYS A 253 12.27 14.31 15.84
CA LYS A 253 13.27 14.80 16.81
C LYS A 253 13.20 13.91 18.08
N PRO A 254 14.34 13.44 18.59
CA PRO A 254 14.34 12.56 19.75
C PRO A 254 13.83 13.30 20.99
N ASN A 255 12.66 12.89 21.47
CA ASN A 255 12.05 13.44 22.67
C ASN A 255 11.41 12.28 23.47
N PHE A 256 10.86 12.61 24.62
CA PHE A 256 10.24 11.63 25.52
C PHE A 256 9.09 10.88 24.79
N TRP A 257 8.29 11.61 24.03
CA TRP A 257 7.11 11.04 23.34
C TRP A 257 7.51 10.14 22.17
N SER A 258 8.58 10.49 21.44
CA SER A 258 9.08 9.63 20.38
C SER A 258 9.61 8.29 20.93
N ARG A 259 10.22 8.32 22.11
CA ARG A 259 10.67 7.08 22.79
C ARG A 259 9.48 6.20 23.20
N ILE A 260 8.42 6.80 23.76
CA ILE A 260 7.18 6.08 24.06
C ILE A 260 6.57 5.52 22.79
N GLY A 261 6.52 6.32 21.73
CA GLY A 261 6.02 5.91 20.43
C GLY A 261 6.77 4.71 19.86
N THR A 262 8.10 4.71 19.96
CA THR A 262 8.93 3.58 19.51
C THR A 262 8.60 2.30 20.31
N VAL A 263 8.46 2.40 21.63
CA VAL A 263 8.07 1.25 22.46
C VAL A 263 6.67 0.76 22.11
N ALA A 264 5.74 1.68 21.91
CA ALA A 264 4.36 1.36 21.52
C ALA A 264 4.32 0.70 20.12
N ALA A 265 5.14 1.19 19.18
CA ALA A 265 5.24 0.62 17.83
C ALA A 265 5.77 -0.81 17.86
N LYS A 266 6.74 -1.09 18.75
CA LYS A 266 7.27 -2.45 18.93
C LYS A 266 6.23 -3.40 19.55
N ARG A 267 5.37 -2.88 20.43
CA ARG A 267 4.39 -3.71 21.15
C ARG A 267 3.06 -3.87 20.37
N TYR A 268 2.63 -2.81 19.69
CA TYR A 268 1.35 -2.75 18.99
C TYR A 268 1.54 -2.16 17.59
N PRO A 269 2.31 -2.83 16.73
CA PRO A 269 2.75 -2.23 15.45
C PRO A 269 1.59 -1.85 14.51
N GLY A 270 0.60 -2.72 14.36
CA GLY A 270 -0.55 -2.44 13.48
C GLY A 270 -1.35 -1.23 13.94
N VAL A 271 -1.55 -1.10 15.25
CA VAL A 271 -2.27 0.06 15.83
C VAL A 271 -1.47 1.33 15.60
N MET A 272 -0.17 1.30 15.88
CA MET A 272 0.70 2.48 15.70
C MET A 272 0.83 2.87 14.22
N TYR A 273 0.91 1.90 13.33
CA TYR A 273 0.90 2.15 11.89
C TYR A 273 -0.37 2.92 11.49
N THR A 274 -1.54 2.44 11.92
CA THR A 274 -2.82 3.07 11.60
C THR A 274 -2.90 4.49 12.16
N PHE A 275 -2.54 4.67 13.44
CA PHE A 275 -2.64 5.97 14.11
C PHE A 275 -1.65 6.99 13.58
N THR A 276 -0.49 6.57 13.08
CA THR A 276 0.53 7.49 12.56
C THR A 276 0.45 7.71 11.05
N THR A 277 -0.42 6.96 10.33
CA THR A 277 -0.60 7.16 8.88
C THR A 277 -1.17 8.56 8.63
N PRO A 278 -0.53 9.35 7.75
CA PRO A 278 -1.03 10.69 7.40
C PRO A 278 -2.41 10.60 6.76
N LEU A 279 -3.35 11.41 7.24
CA LEU A 279 -4.69 11.53 6.66
C LEU A 279 -4.82 12.77 5.77
N ILE A 280 -4.32 13.91 6.27
CA ILE A 280 -4.48 15.21 5.63
C ILE A 280 -3.16 15.96 5.74
N SER A 281 -2.74 16.59 4.65
CA SER A 281 -1.63 17.53 4.69
C SER A 281 -2.17 18.94 4.86
N PHE A 282 -1.63 19.71 5.80
CA PHE A 282 -2.10 21.05 6.14
C PHE A 282 -1.12 22.08 5.57
N PHE A 283 -1.57 22.77 4.53
CA PHE A 283 -0.80 23.81 3.82
C PHE A 283 0.58 23.35 3.33
N GLY A 284 0.79 22.05 3.15
CA GLY A 284 2.10 21.53 2.75
C GLY A 284 3.19 21.64 3.84
N LEU A 285 2.81 22.07 5.04
CA LEU A 285 3.76 22.30 6.15
C LEU A 285 3.89 21.09 7.07
N PHE A 286 2.79 20.41 7.33
CA PHE A 286 2.78 19.23 8.20
C PHE A 286 1.58 18.34 7.87
N ASP A 287 1.75 17.05 8.16
CA ASP A 287 0.73 16.06 7.94
C ASP A 287 -0.03 15.77 9.24
N ILE A 288 -1.35 15.74 9.14
CA ILE A 288 -2.22 15.40 10.27
C ILE A 288 -2.58 13.93 10.15
N ASN A 289 -2.16 13.14 11.12
CA ASN A 289 -2.53 11.73 11.28
C ASN A 289 -3.69 11.61 12.28
N VAL A 290 -4.10 10.38 12.59
CA VAL A 290 -5.21 10.12 13.51
C VAL A 290 -4.90 10.71 14.91
N ILE A 291 -3.64 10.57 15.38
CA ILE A 291 -3.23 11.13 16.67
C ILE A 291 -3.35 12.66 16.64
N GLY A 292 -2.84 13.29 15.59
CA GLY A 292 -2.94 14.75 15.41
C GLY A 292 -4.38 15.24 15.41
N LEU A 293 -5.25 14.51 14.70
CA LEU A 293 -6.68 14.86 14.67
C LEU A 293 -7.32 14.77 16.07
N ILE A 294 -7.02 13.70 16.81
CA ILE A 294 -7.51 13.55 18.20
C ILE A 294 -7.02 14.71 19.08
N VAL A 295 -5.75 15.09 18.95
CA VAL A 295 -5.16 16.20 19.72
C VAL A 295 -5.89 17.52 19.36
N ILE A 296 -6.11 17.78 18.08
CA ILE A 296 -6.84 18.99 17.64
C ILE A 296 -8.26 19.02 18.21
N LEU A 297 -8.99 17.91 18.13
CA LEU A 297 -10.35 17.82 18.70
C LEU A 297 -10.34 18.01 20.22
N PHE A 298 -9.33 17.49 20.90
CA PHE A 298 -9.17 17.66 22.34
C PHE A 298 -8.88 19.14 22.70
N ILE A 299 -8.03 19.81 21.93
CA ILE A 299 -7.79 21.25 22.10
C ILE A 299 -9.08 22.04 21.92
N MET A 300 -9.83 21.75 20.86
CA MET A 300 -11.12 22.41 20.60
C MET A 300 -12.08 22.19 21.77
N PHE A 301 -12.15 20.95 22.28
CA PHE A 301 -12.96 20.63 23.46
C PHE A 301 -12.55 21.49 24.67
N MET A 302 -11.24 21.58 24.97
CA MET A 302 -10.75 22.36 26.10
C MET A 302 -11.08 23.85 25.95
N LEU A 303 -11.02 24.38 24.74
CA LEU A 303 -11.36 25.78 24.43
C LEU A 303 -12.87 26.02 24.60
N ILE A 304 -13.72 25.16 24.03
CA ILE A 304 -15.20 25.29 24.10
C ILE A 304 -15.65 25.25 25.56
N PHE A 305 -15.15 24.31 26.35
CA PHE A 305 -15.55 24.11 27.75
C PHE A 305 -14.71 24.95 28.73
N ASN A 306 -13.86 25.83 28.24
CA ASN A 306 -13.00 26.73 29.03
C ASN A 306 -12.28 25.99 30.16
N VAL A 307 -11.62 24.89 29.79
CA VAL A 307 -10.89 24.04 30.76
C VAL A 307 -9.67 24.82 31.31
N LYS A 308 -9.62 25.00 32.62
CA LYS A 308 -8.59 25.81 33.29
C LYS A 308 -7.43 24.99 33.85
N SER A 309 -7.42 23.66 33.63
CA SER A 309 -6.36 22.80 34.15
C SER A 309 -5.02 23.05 33.45
N LYS A 310 -4.07 23.62 34.14
CA LYS A 310 -2.71 23.85 33.65
C LYS A 310 -2.01 22.56 33.24
N LEU A 311 -2.25 21.48 33.98
CA LEU A 311 -1.68 20.15 33.70
C LEU A 311 -2.17 19.64 32.33
N LEU A 312 -3.49 19.74 32.06
CA LEU A 312 -4.06 19.28 30.77
C LEU A 312 -3.48 20.11 29.61
N TRP A 313 -3.35 21.42 29.78
CA TRP A 313 -2.76 22.27 28.76
C TRP A 313 -1.27 21.95 28.52
N PHE A 314 -0.54 21.68 29.59
CA PHE A 314 0.88 21.28 29.49
C PHE A 314 1.01 19.94 28.73
N LEU A 315 0.22 18.94 29.10
CA LEU A 315 0.23 17.62 28.45
C LEU A 315 -0.15 17.75 26.96
N THR A 316 -1.18 18.54 26.65
CA THR A 316 -1.61 18.76 25.27
C THR A 316 -0.49 19.44 24.45
N GLY A 317 0.17 20.45 25.03
CA GLY A 317 1.29 21.12 24.39
C GLY A 317 2.44 20.17 24.07
N THR A 318 2.76 19.27 25.00
CA THR A 318 3.82 18.28 24.76
C THR A 318 3.42 17.26 23.68
N PHE A 319 2.14 16.89 23.60
CA PHE A 319 1.62 16.04 22.50
C PHE A 319 1.72 16.77 21.16
N VAL A 320 1.35 18.04 21.10
CA VAL A 320 1.45 18.83 19.86
C VAL A 320 2.90 18.84 19.35
N THR A 321 3.86 19.11 20.24
CA THR A 321 5.28 19.17 19.84
C THR A 321 5.86 17.79 19.47
N ALA A 322 5.20 16.71 19.86
CA ALA A 322 5.66 15.34 19.55
C ALA A 322 5.09 14.79 18.23
N PHE A 323 3.87 15.22 17.83
CA PHE A 323 3.13 14.57 16.75
C PHE A 323 2.65 15.54 15.66
N ILE A 324 2.97 16.80 15.76
CA ILE A 324 2.77 17.85 14.77
C ILE A 324 4.10 18.61 14.57
#